data_df0cef2938b189cd402658715d2efac5
#
_entry.id   df0cef2938b189cd402658715d2efac5
#
_cell.length_a   1.000
_cell.length_b   1.000
_cell.length_c   1.000
_cell.angle_alpha   90.00
_cell.angle_beta   90.00
_cell.angle_gamma   90.00
#
_symmetry.space_group_name_H-M   'P 1'
#
loop_
_entity.id
_entity.type
_entity.pdbx_description
1 polymer ?
#
loop_
_entity_poly.entity_id
_entity_poly.type
_entity_poly.pdbx_seq_one_letter_code
_entity_poly.pdbx_strand_id
1 'polypeptide(L)'
;MATYGRDAKALLKELQSQNERMFLVTFLVLNTGHTEQELENNVFQASSIAQKHNCNLCRLDFQQEQGLMSSLPLADCQIEIQRGLTTSSTAIFIPFTTQELYQSGKESLYYGLNALSNNLIMVDRKKLKNPNGLILGTPGSGKSFSAKREIANAFLVTDDDIIINDPEGEYSPLVNRLKGQVIKISPNSTQFINPMDINANYSEEDNPLSLKADFILSLCELVVGGKEGLLPVEKTVIDRCVHLIYRKFFADPCPENMPILEDLYNALLQQDEKEAHHVATALEIYVKGSLNLFNHRTNVNVNNRIVCYDIKELGKQMKKLGMLIVQDQVWGRVTANRSSGKSPRYYMDEMQLLLKEEQTAAYSVEIWKRFRKWGGIPTGLTQNVKDLLSSREVENIFENSDMIIMLNQAAGDRQILAKQLYISPHQLSYVTHSGEGEGLLFFGNVILPFVDRFPTDLELYRIMTTKLGEVSEGAQK
;
A
#
# COMPACT_ATOMS: atom_id res chain seq x y z
N MET A 1 -43.10 -41.46 14.60
CA MET A 1 -42.06 -42.32 15.25
C MET A 1 -40.86 -42.61 14.34
N ALA A 2 -41.04 -42.97 13.05
CA ALA A 2 -39.93 -43.34 12.14
C ALA A 2 -38.94 -42.16 11.86
N THR A 3 -39.42 -40.93 11.84
CA THR A 3 -38.60 -39.71 11.62
C THR A 3 -37.67 -39.44 12.81
N TYR A 4 -38.21 -39.44 14.03
CA TYR A 4 -37.42 -39.25 15.25
C TYR A 4 -36.35 -40.30 15.44
N GLY A 5 -36.58 -41.55 15.06
CA GLY A 5 -35.62 -42.63 15.12
C GLY A 5 -34.47 -42.47 14.12
N ARG A 6 -34.72 -41.84 12.96
CA ARG A 6 -33.72 -41.51 11.94
C ARG A 6 -32.84 -40.35 12.44
N ASP A 7 -33.46 -39.30 12.96
CA ASP A 7 -32.79 -38.11 13.44
C ASP A 7 -31.90 -38.43 14.64
N ALA A 8 -32.37 -39.25 15.58
CA ALA A 8 -31.57 -39.73 16.72
C ALA A 8 -30.37 -40.58 16.28
N LYS A 9 -30.51 -41.42 15.26
CA LYS A 9 -29.40 -42.22 14.69
C LYS A 9 -28.40 -41.33 13.95
N ALA A 10 -28.84 -40.30 13.26
CA ALA A 10 -27.97 -39.31 12.59
C ALA A 10 -27.15 -38.53 13.63
N LEU A 11 -27.81 -38.05 14.66
CA LEU A 11 -27.12 -37.32 15.76
C LEU A 11 -26.11 -38.22 16.49
N LEU A 12 -26.48 -39.48 16.75
CA LEU A 12 -25.54 -40.42 17.36
C LEU A 12 -24.31 -40.69 16.50
N LYS A 13 -24.51 -40.77 15.17
CA LYS A 13 -23.41 -40.91 14.21
C LYS A 13 -22.50 -39.68 14.20
N GLU A 14 -23.05 -38.46 14.22
CA GLU A 14 -22.28 -37.21 14.31
C GLU A 14 -21.44 -37.16 15.58
N LEU A 15 -22.03 -37.48 16.74
CA LEU A 15 -21.34 -37.53 18.01
C LEU A 15 -20.22 -38.57 18.06
N GLN A 16 -20.38 -39.70 17.37
CA GLN A 16 -19.38 -40.77 17.37
C GLN A 16 -18.29 -40.66 16.33
N SER A 17 -18.63 -40.11 15.11
CA SER A 17 -17.72 -40.13 13.97
C SER A 17 -17.12 -38.76 13.63
N GLN A 18 -17.70 -37.65 14.10
CA GLN A 18 -17.25 -36.30 13.76
C GLN A 18 -16.67 -35.51 14.93
N ASN A 19 -16.41 -36.20 16.06
CA ASN A 19 -15.88 -35.59 17.28
C ASN A 19 -16.76 -34.42 17.83
N GLU A 20 -18.07 -34.47 17.51
CA GLU A 20 -19.06 -33.53 18.03
C GLU A 20 -19.29 -33.76 19.53
N ARG A 21 -19.50 -32.70 20.29
CA ARG A 21 -19.91 -32.74 21.70
C ARG A 21 -21.31 -32.13 21.82
N MET A 22 -21.99 -32.48 22.89
CA MET A 22 -23.31 -31.95 23.20
C MET A 22 -23.22 -30.94 24.35
N PHE A 23 -23.82 -29.78 24.15
CA PHE A 23 -23.90 -28.70 25.14
C PHE A 23 -25.35 -28.42 25.51
N LEU A 24 -25.61 -28.11 26.74
CA LEU A 24 -26.90 -27.61 27.21
C LEU A 24 -26.84 -26.07 27.24
N VAL A 25 -27.66 -25.43 26.41
CA VAL A 25 -27.60 -23.99 26.17
C VAL A 25 -28.88 -23.34 26.67
N THR A 26 -28.77 -22.24 27.43
CA THR A 26 -29.87 -21.40 27.90
C THR A 26 -29.65 -20.00 27.36
N PHE A 27 -30.67 -19.41 26.71
CA PHE A 27 -30.68 -18.00 26.30
C PHE A 27 -31.57 -17.20 27.24
N LEU A 28 -31.02 -16.16 27.82
CA LEU A 28 -31.74 -15.22 28.68
C LEU A 28 -31.85 -13.87 27.94
N VAL A 29 -33.06 -13.30 27.96
CA VAL A 29 -33.34 -11.95 27.42
C VAL A 29 -33.79 -11.07 28.56
N LEU A 30 -32.95 -10.12 28.93
CA LEU A 30 -33.27 -9.10 29.93
C LEU A 30 -34.04 -7.96 29.27
N ASN A 31 -35.29 -7.74 29.69
CA ASN A 31 -36.07 -6.58 29.30
C ASN A 31 -36.08 -5.57 30.44
N THR A 32 -35.91 -4.29 30.12
CA THR A 32 -35.94 -3.19 31.09
C THR A 32 -36.93 -2.12 30.62
N GLY A 33 -37.44 -1.31 31.51
CA GLY A 33 -38.33 -0.18 31.25
C GLY A 33 -38.29 0.82 32.39
N HIS A 34 -38.53 2.11 32.12
CA HIS A 34 -38.63 3.16 33.13
C HIS A 34 -40.01 3.17 33.81
N THR A 35 -41.00 2.55 33.16
CA THR A 35 -42.36 2.37 33.67
C THR A 35 -42.80 0.93 33.46
N GLU A 36 -43.76 0.44 34.24
CA GLU A 36 -44.34 -0.89 34.09
C GLU A 36 -44.94 -1.09 32.69
N GLN A 37 -45.61 -0.08 32.16
CA GLN A 37 -46.20 -0.10 30.83
C GLN A 37 -45.13 -0.23 29.74
N GLU A 38 -44.00 0.44 29.86
CA GLU A 38 -42.85 0.36 28.91
C GLU A 38 -42.24 -1.05 28.98
N LEU A 39 -42.05 -1.59 30.18
CA LEU A 39 -41.50 -2.94 30.36
C LEU A 39 -42.41 -3.99 29.72
N GLU A 40 -43.71 -3.94 29.92
CA GLU A 40 -44.68 -4.88 29.29
C GLU A 40 -44.67 -4.74 27.77
N ASN A 41 -44.54 -3.54 27.22
CA ASN A 41 -44.42 -3.32 25.79
C ASN A 41 -43.12 -3.94 25.22
N ASN A 42 -41.99 -3.79 25.92
CA ASN A 42 -40.71 -4.36 25.51
C ASN A 42 -40.74 -5.89 25.57
N VAL A 43 -41.34 -6.48 26.60
CA VAL A 43 -41.55 -7.93 26.71
C VAL A 43 -42.42 -8.46 25.56
N PHE A 44 -43.52 -7.73 25.26
CA PHE A 44 -44.39 -8.10 24.13
C PHE A 44 -43.69 -8.05 22.78
N GLN A 45 -42.91 -6.99 22.55
CA GLN A 45 -42.10 -6.85 21.33
C GLN A 45 -41.07 -7.98 21.21
N ALA A 46 -40.30 -8.27 22.26
CA ALA A 46 -39.32 -9.35 22.26
C ALA A 46 -39.97 -10.71 21.97
N SER A 47 -41.12 -11.01 22.61
CA SER A 47 -41.88 -12.24 22.37
C SER A 47 -42.40 -12.33 20.94
N SER A 48 -42.90 -11.22 20.38
CA SER A 48 -43.41 -11.16 19.01
C SER A 48 -42.30 -11.40 17.97
N ILE A 49 -41.12 -10.83 18.20
CA ILE A 49 -39.94 -11.05 17.35
C ILE A 49 -39.50 -12.52 17.40
N ALA A 50 -39.42 -13.10 18.59
CA ALA A 50 -39.06 -14.49 18.78
C ALA A 50 -40.04 -15.44 18.07
N GLN A 51 -41.34 -15.21 18.18
CA GLN A 51 -42.37 -15.99 17.53
C GLN A 51 -42.29 -15.92 16.01
N LYS A 52 -41.95 -14.75 15.43
CA LYS A 52 -41.72 -14.57 14.01
C LYS A 52 -40.58 -15.48 13.47
N HIS A 53 -39.63 -15.81 14.34
CA HIS A 53 -38.53 -16.72 14.05
C HIS A 53 -38.72 -18.14 14.60
N ASN A 54 -39.97 -18.55 14.90
CA ASN A 54 -40.29 -19.85 15.44
C ASN A 54 -39.61 -20.16 16.78
N CYS A 55 -39.27 -19.13 17.55
CA CYS A 55 -38.74 -19.25 18.90
C CYS A 55 -39.84 -18.86 19.93
N ASN A 56 -39.86 -19.51 21.09
CA ASN A 56 -40.77 -19.18 22.16
C ASN A 56 -39.97 -18.68 23.37
N LEU A 57 -40.29 -17.48 23.84
CA LEU A 57 -39.73 -16.92 25.07
C LEU A 57 -40.65 -17.25 26.23
N CYS A 58 -40.12 -17.87 27.29
CA CYS A 58 -40.83 -18.14 28.54
C CYS A 58 -40.46 -17.08 29.58
N ARG A 59 -41.45 -16.47 30.21
CA ARG A 59 -41.21 -15.58 31.35
C ARG A 59 -40.69 -16.41 32.53
N LEU A 60 -39.73 -15.87 33.25
CA LEU A 60 -39.19 -16.46 34.46
C LEU A 60 -39.97 -15.95 35.71
N ASP A 61 -41.29 -16.25 35.73
CA ASP A 61 -42.15 -15.86 36.84
C ASP A 61 -41.72 -16.60 38.12
N PHE A 62 -41.48 -15.83 39.18
CA PHE A 62 -40.93 -16.33 40.47
C PHE A 62 -39.54 -16.96 40.40
N GLN A 63 -38.79 -16.74 39.31
CA GLN A 63 -37.41 -17.21 39.07
C GLN A 63 -36.47 -16.05 38.68
N GLN A 64 -36.80 -14.82 39.00
CA GLN A 64 -36.04 -13.64 38.63
C GLN A 64 -34.65 -13.64 39.25
N GLU A 65 -34.50 -14.11 40.49
CA GLU A 65 -33.23 -14.23 41.19
C GLU A 65 -32.32 -15.27 40.46
N GLN A 66 -32.87 -16.45 40.16
CA GLN A 66 -32.17 -17.51 39.41
C GLN A 66 -31.77 -17.02 38.02
N GLY A 67 -32.63 -16.27 37.34
CA GLY A 67 -32.37 -15.67 36.07
C GLY A 67 -31.19 -14.65 36.11
N LEU A 68 -31.21 -13.78 37.14
CA LEU A 68 -30.12 -12.82 37.36
C LEU A 68 -28.79 -13.55 37.66
N MET A 69 -28.80 -14.51 38.58
CA MET A 69 -27.59 -15.25 38.94
C MET A 69 -27.03 -16.01 37.76
N SER A 70 -27.89 -16.61 36.93
CA SER A 70 -27.47 -17.33 35.73
C SER A 70 -26.93 -16.41 34.61
N SER A 71 -27.27 -15.11 34.62
CA SER A 71 -26.79 -14.12 33.66
C SER A 71 -25.44 -13.52 34.03
N LEU A 72 -25.00 -13.68 35.27
CA LEU A 72 -23.69 -13.19 35.75
C LEU A 72 -22.59 -14.21 35.40
N PRO A 73 -21.32 -13.78 35.23
CA PRO A 73 -20.21 -14.67 34.87
C PRO A 73 -19.71 -15.49 36.09
N LEU A 74 -20.64 -16.15 36.78
CA LEU A 74 -20.35 -16.95 37.97
C LEU A 74 -20.16 -18.45 37.69
N ALA A 75 -20.27 -18.84 36.41
CA ALA A 75 -20.25 -20.24 35.96
C ALA A 75 -21.32 -21.15 36.62
N ASP A 76 -22.43 -20.57 37.04
CA ASP A 76 -23.56 -21.25 37.65
C ASP A 76 -24.87 -20.94 36.92
N CYS A 77 -25.48 -21.94 36.29
CA CYS A 77 -26.77 -21.81 35.60
C CYS A 77 -27.86 -22.46 36.42
N GLN A 78 -28.72 -21.63 37.06
CA GLN A 78 -29.81 -22.08 37.92
C GLN A 78 -31.13 -22.23 37.17
N ILE A 79 -31.14 -22.04 35.84
CA ILE A 79 -32.30 -22.17 34.97
C ILE A 79 -32.36 -23.55 34.33
N GLU A 80 -33.48 -24.26 34.54
CA GLU A 80 -33.68 -25.62 33.99
C GLU A 80 -34.09 -25.64 32.50
N ILE A 81 -34.47 -24.50 31.94
CA ILE A 81 -34.87 -24.37 30.53
C ILE A 81 -33.59 -24.41 29.69
N GLN A 82 -33.28 -25.62 29.17
CA GLN A 82 -32.05 -25.87 28.43
C GLN A 82 -32.37 -26.52 27.09
N ARG A 83 -31.58 -26.16 26.06
CA ARG A 83 -31.59 -26.77 24.73
C ARG A 83 -30.29 -27.52 24.46
N GLY A 84 -30.41 -28.81 24.13
CA GLY A 84 -29.25 -29.57 23.66
C GLY A 84 -28.81 -29.14 22.27
N LEU A 85 -27.57 -28.70 22.13
CA LEU A 85 -26.94 -28.30 20.86
C LEU A 85 -25.62 -29.04 20.70
N THR A 86 -25.28 -29.42 19.46
CA THR A 86 -23.97 -29.99 19.11
C THR A 86 -22.90 -28.91 19.03
N THR A 87 -21.62 -29.27 18.95
CA THR A 87 -20.49 -28.34 18.80
C THR A 87 -20.71 -27.41 17.62
N SER A 88 -21.05 -27.94 16.44
CA SER A 88 -21.28 -27.15 15.23
C SER A 88 -22.48 -26.19 15.39
N SER A 89 -23.57 -26.65 16.02
CA SER A 89 -24.73 -25.77 16.31
C SER A 89 -24.39 -24.69 17.34
N THR A 90 -23.60 -25.01 18.36
CA THR A 90 -23.17 -24.05 19.41
C THR A 90 -22.17 -23.05 18.88
N ALA A 91 -21.30 -23.43 17.92
CA ALA A 91 -20.33 -22.56 17.29
C ALA A 91 -20.96 -21.36 16.57
N ILE A 92 -22.22 -21.48 16.12
CA ILE A 92 -22.98 -20.38 15.50
C ILE A 92 -23.20 -19.22 16.47
N PHE A 93 -23.27 -19.49 17.79
CA PHE A 93 -23.47 -18.48 18.83
C PHE A 93 -22.18 -17.85 19.34
N ILE A 94 -21.02 -18.29 18.85
CA ILE A 94 -19.78 -17.55 19.11
C ILE A 94 -19.97 -16.16 18.49
N PRO A 95 -19.96 -15.08 19.31
CA PRO A 95 -20.02 -13.74 18.77
C PRO A 95 -18.73 -13.54 17.99
N PHE A 96 -18.79 -13.70 16.69
CA PHE A 96 -17.74 -13.20 15.82
C PHE A 96 -17.77 -11.69 16.00
N THR A 97 -16.95 -11.20 16.93
CA THR A 97 -16.68 -9.78 17.06
C THR A 97 -16.04 -9.33 15.76
N THR A 98 -16.40 -8.12 15.34
CA THR A 98 -15.73 -7.47 14.23
C THR A 98 -14.23 -7.49 14.47
N GLN A 99 -13.47 -7.85 13.45
CA GLN A 99 -12.02 -7.77 13.51
C GLN A 99 -11.62 -6.32 13.71
N GLU A 100 -10.87 -6.02 14.78
CA GLU A 100 -10.43 -4.68 15.11
C GLU A 100 -8.94 -4.53 14.83
N LEU A 101 -8.54 -3.32 14.47
CA LEU A 101 -7.16 -3.00 14.14
C LEU A 101 -6.76 -1.68 14.81
N TYR A 102 -6.32 -1.78 16.05
CA TYR A 102 -5.89 -0.66 16.84
C TYR A 102 -4.53 -0.94 17.51
N GLN A 103 -3.54 -0.14 17.18
CA GLN A 103 -2.22 -0.19 17.79
C GLN A 103 -1.94 1.13 18.48
N SER A 104 -1.74 1.11 19.79
CA SER A 104 -1.32 2.26 20.58
C SER A 104 0.20 2.43 20.50
N GLY A 105 0.68 3.28 19.63
CA GLY A 105 2.11 3.58 19.47
C GLY A 105 2.34 5.02 19.05
N LYS A 106 3.53 5.56 19.34
CA LYS A 106 3.87 6.95 18.97
C LYS A 106 3.87 7.18 17.46
N GLU A 107 4.12 6.14 16.66
CA GLU A 107 4.20 6.20 15.21
C GLU A 107 3.01 5.52 14.51
N SER A 108 1.96 5.18 15.27
CA SER A 108 0.72 4.64 14.69
C SER A 108 -0.03 5.73 13.94
N LEU A 109 -0.33 5.48 12.66
CA LEU A 109 -1.06 6.39 11.81
C LEU A 109 -2.53 6.01 11.74
N TYR A 110 -3.38 7.01 11.55
CA TYR A 110 -4.81 6.85 11.33
C TYR A 110 -5.10 6.50 9.88
N TYR A 111 -5.93 5.47 9.65
CA TYR A 111 -6.34 4.99 8.32
C TYR A 111 -7.86 4.99 8.09
N GLY A 112 -8.64 5.50 9.02
CA GLY A 112 -10.10 5.59 8.92
C GLY A 112 -10.80 4.90 10.09
N LEU A 113 -12.09 4.66 9.90
CA LEU A 113 -12.95 3.90 10.80
C LEU A 113 -13.22 2.52 10.21
N ASN A 114 -13.31 1.51 11.06
CA ASN A 114 -13.82 0.21 10.68
C ASN A 114 -15.29 0.35 10.24
N ALA A 115 -15.62 -0.03 9.01
CA ALA A 115 -16.96 0.15 8.46
C ALA A 115 -18.06 -0.66 9.21
N LEU A 116 -17.67 -1.68 10.01
CA LEU A 116 -18.59 -2.51 10.76
C LEU A 116 -18.83 -2.01 12.20
N SER A 117 -17.75 -1.63 12.90
CA SER A 117 -17.81 -1.25 14.32
C SER A 117 -17.74 0.25 14.56
N ASN A 118 -17.38 1.05 13.55
CA ASN A 118 -17.01 2.48 13.66
C ASN A 118 -15.85 2.78 14.62
N ASN A 119 -15.05 1.76 14.99
CA ASN A 119 -13.85 1.96 15.77
C ASN A 119 -12.70 2.52 14.92
N LEU A 120 -11.79 3.26 15.56
CA LEU A 120 -10.62 3.82 14.90
C LEU A 120 -9.69 2.72 14.39
N ILE A 121 -9.20 2.88 13.16
CA ILE A 121 -8.12 2.08 12.60
C ILE A 121 -6.83 2.87 12.77
N MET A 122 -5.96 2.37 13.63
CA MET A 122 -4.66 2.96 13.94
C MET A 122 -3.59 1.89 13.82
N VAL A 123 -2.60 2.09 12.93
CA VAL A 123 -1.54 1.10 12.72
C VAL A 123 -0.19 1.72 12.45
N ASP A 124 0.85 1.00 12.81
CA ASP A 124 2.24 1.32 12.54
C ASP A 124 2.80 0.31 11.54
N ARG A 125 3.05 0.76 10.30
CA ARG A 125 3.58 -0.08 9.22
C ARG A 125 4.95 -0.67 9.52
N LYS A 126 5.76 -0.01 10.37
CA LYS A 126 7.08 -0.50 10.76
C LYS A 126 7.02 -1.83 11.55
N LYS A 127 5.84 -2.18 12.09
CA LYS A 127 5.60 -3.45 12.80
C LYS A 127 5.29 -4.62 11.87
N LEU A 128 5.04 -4.36 10.60
CA LEU A 128 4.84 -5.41 9.60
C LEU A 128 6.17 -6.08 9.22
N LYS A 129 6.09 -7.34 8.80
CA LYS A 129 7.25 -8.05 8.23
C LYS A 129 7.71 -7.41 6.93
N ASN A 130 6.74 -6.98 6.09
CA ASN A 130 6.96 -6.25 4.86
C ASN A 130 6.19 -4.93 4.93
N PRO A 131 6.82 -3.82 5.36
CA PRO A 131 6.14 -2.53 5.51
C PRO A 131 5.76 -1.88 4.16
N ASN A 132 6.14 -2.49 3.05
CA ASN A 132 5.80 -2.04 1.70
C ASN A 132 4.28 -2.00 1.52
N GLY A 133 3.78 -1.05 0.75
CA GLY A 133 2.36 -0.84 0.58
C GLY A 133 1.92 -0.61 -0.86
N LEU A 134 0.64 -0.87 -1.09
CA LEU A 134 -0.05 -0.60 -2.36
C LEU A 134 -1.35 0.14 -2.10
N ILE A 135 -1.67 1.11 -2.95
CA ILE A 135 -2.97 1.77 -3.00
C ILE A 135 -3.58 1.50 -4.38
N LEU A 136 -4.63 0.71 -4.39
CA LEU A 136 -5.28 0.20 -5.60
C LEU A 136 -6.66 0.83 -5.76
N GLY A 137 -7.01 1.26 -6.97
CA GLY A 137 -8.35 1.78 -7.22
C GLY A 137 -8.50 2.40 -8.59
N THR A 138 -9.75 2.47 -9.07
CA THR A 138 -10.09 3.14 -10.32
C THR A 138 -9.84 4.65 -10.27
N PRO A 139 -9.77 5.35 -11.41
CA PRO A 139 -9.78 6.80 -11.45
C PRO A 139 -10.96 7.37 -10.64
N GLY A 140 -10.72 8.41 -9.86
CA GLY A 140 -11.75 9.04 -9.02
C GLY A 140 -12.13 8.27 -7.75
N SER A 141 -11.51 7.13 -7.43
CA SER A 141 -11.77 6.39 -6.19
C SER A 141 -11.11 6.99 -4.93
N GLY A 142 -10.28 8.02 -5.07
CA GLY A 142 -9.59 8.67 -3.95
C GLY A 142 -8.19 8.17 -3.65
N LYS A 143 -7.51 7.47 -4.59
CA LYS A 143 -6.13 6.96 -4.39
C LYS A 143 -5.13 8.03 -3.95
N SER A 144 -4.97 9.09 -4.78
CA SER A 144 -4.04 10.18 -4.49
C SER A 144 -4.42 10.91 -3.20
N PHE A 145 -5.72 11.00 -2.88
CA PHE A 145 -6.20 11.57 -1.61
C PHE A 145 -5.77 10.69 -0.42
N SER A 146 -5.95 9.36 -0.50
CA SER A 146 -5.53 8.42 0.55
C SER A 146 -4.01 8.46 0.77
N ALA A 147 -3.22 8.55 -0.30
CA ALA A 147 -1.77 8.73 -0.20
C ALA A 147 -1.40 10.05 0.46
N LYS A 148 -1.99 11.17 0.05
CA LYS A 148 -1.78 12.50 0.66
C LYS A 148 -2.18 12.51 2.13
N ARG A 149 -3.24 11.78 2.49
CA ARG A 149 -3.68 11.60 3.86
C ARG A 149 -2.63 10.88 4.71
N GLU A 150 -2.09 9.77 4.20
CA GLU A 150 -1.00 9.06 4.88
C GLU A 150 0.27 9.90 4.97
N ILE A 151 0.65 10.61 3.89
CA ILE A 151 1.80 11.53 3.86
C ILE A 151 1.67 12.61 4.94
N ALA A 152 0.52 13.28 5.03
CA ALA A 152 0.27 14.30 6.04
C ALA A 152 0.37 13.74 7.46
N ASN A 153 -0.24 12.58 7.72
CA ASN A 153 -0.18 11.91 9.01
C ASN A 153 1.26 11.50 9.36
N ALA A 154 1.99 10.88 8.42
CA ALA A 154 3.37 10.46 8.62
C ALA A 154 4.29 11.66 8.91
N PHE A 155 4.11 12.76 8.19
CA PHE A 155 4.87 13.99 8.42
C PHE A 155 4.64 14.58 9.82
N LEU A 156 3.41 14.52 10.33
CA LEU A 156 3.04 15.08 11.64
C LEU A 156 3.43 14.18 12.81
N VAL A 157 3.42 12.86 12.61
CA VAL A 157 3.52 11.88 13.70
C VAL A 157 4.92 11.26 13.80
N THR A 158 5.66 11.16 12.69
CA THR A 158 6.98 10.50 12.64
C THR A 158 8.07 11.51 12.25
N ASP A 159 9.33 11.12 12.39
CA ASP A 159 10.50 11.86 11.89
C ASP A 159 11.03 11.29 10.56
N ASP A 160 10.27 10.42 9.92
CA ASP A 160 10.64 9.78 8.66
C ASP A 160 10.76 10.81 7.54
N ASP A 161 11.69 10.57 6.63
CA ASP A 161 11.77 11.32 5.38
C ASP A 161 10.66 10.84 4.44
N ILE A 162 10.10 11.75 3.66
CA ILE A 162 9.02 11.46 2.72
C ILE A 162 9.45 11.88 1.33
N ILE A 163 9.40 10.94 0.40
CA ILE A 163 9.81 11.16 -0.98
C ILE A 163 8.65 10.75 -1.89
N ILE A 164 8.31 11.63 -2.82
CA ILE A 164 7.14 11.46 -3.69
C ILE A 164 7.60 11.52 -5.14
N ASN A 165 7.23 10.54 -5.93
CA ASN A 165 7.34 10.55 -7.38
C ASN A 165 5.97 10.89 -7.98
N ASP A 166 5.85 12.07 -8.56
CA ASP A 166 4.60 12.70 -8.97
C ASP A 166 4.53 12.91 -10.49
N PRO A 167 4.08 11.91 -11.26
CA PRO A 167 3.96 12.02 -12.71
C PRO A 167 2.76 12.85 -13.18
N GLU A 168 1.83 13.21 -12.29
CA GLU A 168 0.63 13.97 -12.62
C GLU A 168 0.60 15.40 -12.04
N GLY A 169 1.58 15.76 -11.19
CA GLY A 169 1.72 17.10 -10.59
C GLY A 169 0.65 17.41 -9.55
N GLU A 170 0.22 16.40 -8.78
CA GLU A 170 -0.89 16.53 -7.83
C GLU A 170 -0.44 16.80 -6.39
N TYR A 171 0.81 16.54 -6.02
CA TYR A 171 1.29 16.58 -4.64
C TYR A 171 1.92 17.92 -4.24
N SER A 172 2.28 18.76 -5.19
CA SER A 172 2.95 20.06 -4.95
C SER A 172 2.25 20.96 -3.93
N PRO A 173 0.91 21.12 -3.91
CA PRO A 173 0.22 21.94 -2.90
C PRO A 173 0.45 21.44 -1.46
N LEU A 174 0.37 20.12 -1.25
CA LEU A 174 0.60 19.51 0.06
C LEU A 174 2.05 19.68 0.50
N VAL A 175 3.01 19.40 -0.39
CA VAL A 175 4.44 19.50 -0.09
C VAL A 175 4.83 20.93 0.26
N ASN A 176 4.35 21.92 -0.49
CA ASN A 176 4.57 23.34 -0.20
C ASN A 176 3.98 23.75 1.16
N ARG A 177 2.77 23.28 1.50
CA ARG A 177 2.13 23.54 2.80
C ARG A 177 2.94 22.97 3.97
N LEU A 178 3.58 21.82 3.78
CA LEU A 178 4.47 21.17 4.75
C LEU A 178 5.91 21.72 4.71
N LYS A 179 6.16 22.81 3.98
CA LYS A 179 7.50 23.43 3.80
C LYS A 179 8.53 22.46 3.22
N GLY A 180 8.08 21.56 2.36
CA GLY A 180 8.93 20.62 1.65
C GLY A 180 9.55 21.23 0.40
N GLN A 181 10.31 20.39 -0.32
CA GLN A 181 10.95 20.73 -1.57
C GLN A 181 10.21 20.10 -2.75
N VAL A 182 9.71 20.91 -3.67
CA VAL A 182 9.22 20.44 -4.97
C VAL A 182 10.33 20.63 -6.00
N ILE A 183 10.74 19.55 -6.64
CA ILE A 183 11.74 19.52 -7.70
C ILE A 183 11.02 19.29 -9.01
N LYS A 184 10.92 20.31 -9.84
CA LYS A 184 10.24 20.23 -11.12
C LYS A 184 11.21 19.82 -12.21
N ILE A 185 11.01 18.60 -12.73
CA ILE A 185 11.82 18.04 -13.83
C ILE A 185 11.04 18.22 -15.12
N SER A 186 11.48 19.15 -15.96
CA SER A 186 10.84 19.45 -17.25
C SER A 186 11.86 19.96 -18.26
N PRO A 187 11.57 19.90 -19.56
CA PRO A 187 12.50 20.39 -20.58
C PRO A 187 12.92 21.87 -20.43
N ASN A 188 12.08 22.66 -19.78
CA ASN A 188 12.32 24.10 -19.55
C ASN A 188 12.77 24.41 -18.11
N SER A 189 13.01 23.39 -17.29
CA SER A 189 13.48 23.56 -15.91
C SER A 189 14.96 23.87 -15.85
N THR A 190 15.34 24.68 -14.87
CA THR A 190 16.73 24.89 -14.47
C THR A 190 17.15 23.97 -13.32
N GLN A 191 16.26 23.06 -12.89
CA GLN A 191 16.50 22.08 -11.86
C GLN A 191 16.90 20.76 -12.48
N PHE A 192 18.07 20.24 -12.11
CA PHE A 192 18.66 19.04 -12.70
C PHE A 192 18.96 18.00 -11.63
N ILE A 193 18.83 16.75 -12.04
CA ILE A 193 19.22 15.57 -11.27
C ILE A 193 20.14 14.72 -12.14
N ASN A 194 21.29 14.40 -11.62
CA ASN A 194 22.25 13.55 -12.28
C ASN A 194 21.93 12.06 -12.06
N PRO A 195 21.60 11.29 -13.09
CA PRO A 195 21.37 9.85 -12.95
C PRO A 195 22.63 9.09 -12.52
N MET A 196 23.80 9.70 -12.62
CA MET A 196 25.07 9.06 -12.24
C MET A 196 25.42 9.31 -10.76
N ASP A 197 24.63 10.05 -9.99
CA ASP A 197 24.93 10.29 -8.58
C ASP A 197 24.98 8.99 -7.76
N ILE A 198 26.00 8.86 -6.94
CA ILE A 198 26.20 7.74 -6.02
C ILE A 198 26.71 8.28 -4.69
N ASN A 199 26.28 7.70 -3.58
CA ASN A 199 26.83 8.04 -2.28
C ASN A 199 27.75 6.94 -1.75
N ALA A 200 28.69 7.29 -0.86
CA ALA A 200 29.69 6.37 -0.32
C ALA A 200 29.09 5.22 0.51
N ASN A 201 27.85 5.38 1.01
CA ASN A 201 27.14 4.42 1.87
C ASN A 201 26.14 3.56 1.09
N TYR A 202 26.24 3.54 -0.23
CA TYR A 202 25.25 2.92 -1.12
C TYR A 202 25.06 1.41 -0.88
N SER A 203 26.06 0.75 -0.33
CA SER A 203 26.01 -0.65 0.13
C SER A 203 27.09 -0.96 1.16
N GLU A 204 26.77 -1.76 2.18
CA GLU A 204 27.76 -2.31 3.11
C GLU A 204 28.21 -3.72 2.74
N GLU A 205 27.37 -4.49 2.05
CA GLU A 205 27.59 -5.90 1.70
C GLU A 205 27.97 -6.10 0.22
N ASP A 206 27.47 -5.22 -0.67
CA ASP A 206 27.73 -5.27 -2.11
C ASP A 206 28.62 -4.07 -2.52
N ASN A 207 29.39 -4.27 -3.57
CA ASN A 207 30.14 -3.16 -4.17
C ASN A 207 29.13 -2.06 -4.61
N PRO A 208 29.24 -0.82 -4.10
CA PRO A 208 28.32 0.28 -4.47
C PRO A 208 28.19 0.46 -5.98
N LEU A 209 29.26 0.20 -6.70
CA LEU A 209 29.31 0.37 -8.14
C LEU A 209 28.49 -0.71 -8.88
N SER A 210 28.39 -1.94 -8.34
CA SER A 210 27.59 -2.98 -8.99
C SER A 210 26.10 -2.61 -9.04
N LEU A 211 25.55 -2.09 -7.93
CA LEU A 211 24.15 -1.63 -7.92
C LEU A 211 23.92 -0.44 -8.85
N LYS A 212 24.91 0.46 -8.93
CA LYS A 212 24.83 1.59 -9.84
C LYS A 212 24.95 1.15 -11.30
N ALA A 213 25.76 0.14 -11.58
CA ALA A 213 25.86 -0.46 -12.91
C ALA A 213 24.52 -1.10 -13.34
N ASP A 214 23.85 -1.83 -12.44
CA ASP A 214 22.51 -2.40 -12.71
C ASP A 214 21.48 -1.31 -13.02
N PHE A 215 21.52 -0.20 -12.30
CA PHE A 215 20.67 0.96 -12.60
C PHE A 215 20.98 1.54 -13.98
N ILE A 216 22.27 1.75 -14.30
CA ILE A 216 22.68 2.33 -15.58
C ILE A 216 22.37 1.37 -16.75
N LEU A 217 22.49 0.05 -16.56
CA LEU A 217 22.01 -0.94 -17.51
C LEU A 217 20.51 -0.80 -17.77
N SER A 218 19.70 -0.66 -16.73
CA SER A 218 18.25 -0.46 -16.85
C SER A 218 17.91 0.86 -17.56
N LEU A 219 18.67 1.92 -17.29
CA LEU A 219 18.54 3.20 -17.96
C LEU A 219 18.88 3.07 -19.46
N CYS A 220 20.00 2.44 -19.78
CA CYS A 220 20.40 2.21 -21.17
C CYS A 220 19.40 1.32 -21.91
N GLU A 221 18.81 0.33 -21.26
CA GLU A 221 17.78 -0.51 -21.86
C GLU A 221 16.52 0.25 -22.22
N LEU A 222 16.07 1.20 -21.38
CA LEU A 222 14.96 2.09 -21.73
C LEU A 222 15.24 2.97 -22.95
N VAL A 223 16.51 3.32 -23.16
CA VAL A 223 16.95 4.24 -24.23
C VAL A 223 17.27 3.51 -25.53
N VAL A 224 17.94 2.37 -25.43
CA VAL A 224 18.55 1.63 -26.56
C VAL A 224 17.79 0.36 -26.91
N GLY A 225 17.30 -0.38 -25.89
CA GLY A 225 16.98 -1.81 -26.00
C GLY A 225 15.78 -2.18 -26.87
N GLY A 226 14.91 -1.27 -27.24
CA GLY A 226 13.73 -1.60 -28.06
C GLY A 226 12.85 -2.68 -27.42
N LYS A 227 12.33 -3.61 -28.26
CA LYS A 227 11.48 -4.72 -27.77
C LYS A 227 12.25 -5.93 -27.26
N GLU A 228 13.49 -6.08 -27.68
CA GLU A 228 14.34 -7.25 -27.39
C GLU A 228 15.33 -7.00 -26.24
N GLY A 229 15.34 -5.80 -25.70
CA GLY A 229 16.28 -5.37 -24.66
C GLY A 229 17.71 -5.19 -25.18
N LEU A 230 18.66 -4.98 -24.27
CA LEU A 230 20.09 -4.86 -24.59
C LEU A 230 20.70 -6.24 -24.90
N LEU A 231 21.53 -6.29 -25.96
CA LEU A 231 22.32 -7.48 -26.28
C LEU A 231 23.34 -7.78 -25.17
N PRO A 232 23.74 -9.04 -24.98
CA PRO A 232 24.75 -9.41 -23.97
C PRO A 232 26.08 -8.65 -24.13
N VAL A 233 26.52 -8.39 -25.37
CA VAL A 233 27.72 -7.62 -25.64
C VAL A 233 27.56 -6.16 -25.25
N GLU A 234 26.39 -5.55 -25.51
CA GLU A 234 26.07 -4.17 -25.11
C GLU A 234 26.10 -4.04 -23.57
N LYS A 235 25.49 -5.00 -22.83
CA LYS A 235 25.55 -5.03 -21.36
C LYS A 235 26.96 -5.05 -20.84
N THR A 236 27.83 -5.91 -21.43
CA THR A 236 29.25 -6.03 -21.04
C THR A 236 30.02 -4.74 -21.28
N VAL A 237 29.81 -4.08 -22.43
CA VAL A 237 30.49 -2.84 -22.75
C VAL A 237 30.03 -1.68 -21.87
N ILE A 238 28.71 -1.56 -21.62
CA ILE A 238 28.16 -0.55 -20.70
C ILE A 238 28.77 -0.74 -19.32
N ASP A 239 28.73 -1.94 -18.75
CA ASP A 239 29.30 -2.24 -17.43
C ASP A 239 30.79 -1.85 -17.35
N ARG A 240 31.59 -2.24 -18.32
CA ARG A 240 33.01 -1.85 -18.43
C ARG A 240 33.18 -0.33 -18.41
N CYS A 241 32.39 0.40 -19.20
CA CYS A 241 32.46 1.86 -19.27
C CYS A 241 32.03 2.51 -17.95
N VAL A 242 31.02 1.99 -17.29
CA VAL A 242 30.61 2.44 -15.96
C VAL A 242 31.77 2.32 -14.98
N HIS A 243 32.43 1.17 -14.91
CA HIS A 243 33.58 0.98 -14.05
C HIS A 243 34.74 1.95 -14.38
N LEU A 244 34.91 2.33 -15.63
CA LEU A 244 35.96 3.28 -16.06
C LEU A 244 35.67 4.71 -15.56
N ILE A 245 34.44 5.21 -15.78
CA ILE A 245 34.09 6.62 -15.50
C ILE A 245 34.06 6.93 -13.99
N TYR A 246 33.76 5.95 -13.15
CA TYR A 246 33.75 6.14 -11.69
C TYR A 246 35.12 6.08 -11.01
N ARG A 247 36.19 5.66 -11.71
CA ARG A 247 37.55 5.54 -11.13
C ARG A 247 38.02 6.86 -10.50
N LYS A 248 37.77 7.98 -11.17
CA LYS A 248 38.16 9.30 -10.69
C LYS A 248 37.43 9.67 -9.41
N PHE A 249 36.13 9.43 -9.37
CA PHE A 249 35.32 9.71 -8.18
C PHE A 249 35.72 8.86 -6.98
N PHE A 250 35.98 7.57 -7.16
CA PHE A 250 36.42 6.70 -6.05
C PHE A 250 37.84 7.01 -5.57
N ALA A 251 38.69 7.56 -6.43
CA ALA A 251 40.03 8.01 -6.03
C ALA A 251 39.99 9.32 -5.23
N ASP A 252 39.08 10.23 -5.57
CA ASP A 252 38.88 11.53 -4.91
C ASP A 252 37.36 11.86 -4.91
N PRO A 253 36.63 11.46 -3.86
CA PRO A 253 35.19 11.63 -3.76
C PRO A 253 34.77 13.10 -3.56
N CYS A 254 34.67 13.84 -4.64
CA CYS A 254 34.17 15.21 -4.65
C CYS A 254 33.10 15.39 -5.74
N PRO A 255 32.18 16.36 -5.59
CA PRO A 255 31.09 16.59 -6.56
C PRO A 255 31.59 16.85 -7.98
N GLU A 256 32.77 17.45 -8.13
CA GLU A 256 33.38 17.76 -9.43
C GLU A 256 33.86 16.51 -10.17
N ASN A 257 34.18 15.43 -9.44
CA ASN A 257 34.62 14.15 -10.01
C ASN A 257 33.46 13.19 -10.25
N MET A 258 32.21 13.54 -9.81
CA MET A 258 31.03 12.71 -10.11
C MET A 258 30.80 12.69 -11.61
N PRO A 259 30.70 11.49 -12.26
CA PRO A 259 30.41 11.42 -13.68
C PRO A 259 29.01 11.94 -14.02
N ILE A 260 28.82 12.32 -15.27
CA ILE A 260 27.52 12.63 -15.89
C ILE A 260 27.30 11.71 -17.10
N LEU A 261 26.13 11.77 -17.74
CA LEU A 261 25.84 10.91 -18.91
C LEU A 261 26.82 11.13 -20.06
N GLU A 262 27.36 12.33 -20.24
CA GLU A 262 28.36 12.62 -21.25
C GLU A 262 29.65 11.85 -21.02
N ASP A 263 30.04 11.60 -19.77
CA ASP A 263 31.24 10.78 -19.49
C ASP A 263 31.05 9.33 -19.94
N LEU A 264 29.85 8.77 -19.74
CA LEU A 264 29.49 7.44 -20.24
C LEU A 264 29.47 7.40 -21.78
N TYR A 265 28.86 8.40 -22.41
CA TYR A 265 28.81 8.54 -23.85
C TYR A 265 30.23 8.56 -24.45
N ASN A 266 31.11 9.39 -23.89
CA ASN A 266 32.50 9.51 -24.37
C ASN A 266 33.30 8.23 -24.12
N ALA A 267 33.09 7.53 -22.99
CA ALA A 267 33.73 6.26 -22.71
C ALA A 267 33.31 5.15 -23.70
N LEU A 268 32.02 5.13 -24.08
CA LEU A 268 31.50 4.21 -25.10
C LEU A 268 32.10 4.47 -26.49
N LEU A 269 32.25 5.74 -26.88
CA LEU A 269 32.90 6.11 -28.16
C LEU A 269 34.39 5.72 -28.26
N GLN A 270 35.04 5.54 -27.10
CA GLN A 270 36.45 5.12 -27.05
C GLN A 270 36.65 3.60 -27.12
N GLN A 271 35.55 2.81 -27.13
CA GLN A 271 35.63 1.36 -27.31
C GLN A 271 35.68 1.00 -28.79
N ASP A 272 36.37 -0.11 -29.13
CA ASP A 272 36.51 -0.56 -30.51
C ASP A 272 35.28 -1.34 -31.02
N GLU A 273 34.40 -1.80 -30.12
CA GLU A 273 33.25 -2.62 -30.47
C GLU A 273 32.12 -1.79 -31.11
N LYS A 274 31.53 -2.33 -32.17
CA LYS A 274 30.41 -1.70 -32.90
C LYS A 274 29.17 -1.52 -32.00
N GLU A 275 28.98 -2.43 -31.08
CA GLU A 275 27.88 -2.42 -30.08
C GLU A 275 28.02 -1.23 -29.12
N ALA A 276 29.27 -0.85 -28.76
CA ALA A 276 29.52 0.35 -27.97
C ALA A 276 29.11 1.63 -28.72
N HIS A 277 29.48 1.72 -30.00
CA HIS A 277 29.09 2.84 -30.87
C HIS A 277 27.57 2.88 -31.10
N HIS A 278 26.90 1.71 -31.19
CA HIS A 278 25.44 1.63 -31.28
C HIS A 278 24.77 2.24 -30.03
N VAL A 279 25.20 1.83 -28.85
CA VAL A 279 24.73 2.37 -27.60
C VAL A 279 25.01 3.87 -27.48
N ALA A 280 26.23 4.31 -27.81
CA ALA A 280 26.60 5.72 -27.82
C ALA A 280 25.68 6.54 -28.74
N THR A 281 25.45 6.06 -29.99
CA THR A 281 24.56 6.74 -30.94
C THR A 281 23.15 6.89 -30.40
N ALA A 282 22.60 5.88 -29.73
CA ALA A 282 21.26 5.96 -29.12
C ALA A 282 21.23 6.91 -27.91
N LEU A 283 22.32 7.01 -27.14
CA LEU A 283 22.46 7.96 -26.04
C LEU A 283 22.65 9.41 -26.50
N GLU A 284 23.08 9.66 -27.74
CA GLU A 284 23.43 11.00 -28.20
C GLU A 284 22.31 12.02 -28.03
N ILE A 285 21.06 11.64 -28.28
CA ILE A 285 19.91 12.54 -28.11
C ILE A 285 19.73 13.00 -26.66
N TYR A 286 20.16 12.18 -25.68
CA TYR A 286 20.07 12.48 -24.25
C TYR A 286 21.30 13.21 -23.70
N VAL A 287 22.39 13.28 -24.47
CA VAL A 287 23.63 13.95 -24.09
C VAL A 287 23.80 15.26 -24.83
N LYS A 288 23.74 15.23 -26.17
CA LYS A 288 23.95 16.40 -27.03
C LYS A 288 22.69 16.88 -27.73
N GLY A 289 21.64 16.09 -27.74
CA GLY A 289 20.39 16.39 -28.42
C GLY A 289 19.37 17.13 -27.56
N SER A 290 18.13 17.16 -28.03
CA SER A 290 17.01 17.89 -27.42
C SER A 290 16.49 17.32 -26.10
N LEU A 291 16.94 16.12 -25.71
CA LEU A 291 16.52 15.43 -24.47
C LEU A 291 17.62 15.40 -23.41
N ASN A 292 18.54 16.36 -23.42
CA ASN A 292 19.74 16.40 -22.55
C ASN A 292 19.45 16.79 -21.09
N LEU A 293 18.20 16.79 -20.68
CA LEU A 293 17.76 17.18 -19.32
C LEU A 293 18.51 16.47 -18.20
N PHE A 294 18.88 15.21 -18.40
CA PHE A 294 19.58 14.38 -17.42
C PHE A 294 21.11 14.35 -17.62
N ASN A 295 21.64 15.18 -18.50
CA ASN A 295 23.09 15.31 -18.72
C ASN A 295 23.67 16.51 -17.97
N HIS A 296 23.26 16.72 -16.73
CA HIS A 296 23.71 17.82 -15.87
C HIS A 296 24.02 17.31 -14.47
N ARG A 297 24.90 18.00 -13.75
CA ARG A 297 25.11 17.75 -12.32
C ARG A 297 23.88 18.15 -11.52
N THR A 298 23.61 17.41 -10.46
CA THR A 298 22.51 17.75 -9.54
C THR A 298 22.77 19.13 -8.92
N ASN A 299 21.80 20.03 -9.07
CA ASN A 299 21.85 21.41 -8.58
C ASN A 299 20.70 21.75 -7.62
N VAL A 300 19.96 20.75 -7.17
CA VAL A 300 18.82 20.90 -6.26
C VAL A 300 19.10 20.28 -4.90
N ASN A 301 18.47 20.81 -3.86
CA ASN A 301 18.59 20.23 -2.52
C ASN A 301 17.66 19.03 -2.38
N VAL A 302 18.20 17.83 -2.47
CA VAL A 302 17.48 16.57 -2.30
C VAL A 302 17.37 16.15 -0.83
N ASN A 303 17.93 16.92 0.14
CA ASN A 303 18.04 16.52 1.54
C ASN A 303 16.90 17.05 2.43
N ASN A 304 15.87 17.71 1.87
CA ASN A 304 14.71 18.11 2.65
C ASN A 304 13.97 16.86 3.17
N ARG A 305 13.33 16.97 4.32
CA ARG A 305 12.55 15.89 4.94
C ARG A 305 11.39 15.42 4.06
N ILE A 306 10.76 16.31 3.30
CA ILE A 306 9.74 15.96 2.31
C ILE A 306 10.13 16.52 0.95
N VAL A 307 10.31 15.63 -0.02
CA VAL A 307 10.72 15.96 -1.39
C VAL A 307 9.71 15.37 -2.38
N CYS A 308 9.24 16.19 -3.28
CA CYS A 308 8.38 15.79 -4.40
C CYS A 308 9.10 16.02 -5.72
N TYR A 309 9.22 14.98 -6.52
CA TYR A 309 9.71 15.04 -7.88
C TYR A 309 8.52 15.17 -8.83
N ASP A 310 8.23 16.37 -9.26
CA ASP A 310 7.19 16.67 -10.26
C ASP A 310 7.76 16.44 -11.66
N ILE A 311 7.30 15.36 -12.29
CA ILE A 311 7.71 14.94 -13.63
C ILE A 311 6.56 15.02 -14.65
N LYS A 312 5.52 15.80 -14.36
CA LYS A 312 4.31 15.94 -15.17
C LYS A 312 4.59 16.40 -16.60
N GLU A 313 5.49 17.37 -16.75
CA GLU A 313 5.79 17.98 -18.05
C GLU A 313 6.74 17.13 -18.92
N LEU A 314 7.22 16.00 -18.41
CA LEU A 314 7.98 15.07 -19.22
C LEU A 314 7.08 14.34 -20.23
N GLY A 315 7.51 14.28 -21.47
CA GLY A 315 6.86 13.47 -22.51
C GLY A 315 6.84 11.98 -22.10
N LYS A 316 5.94 11.20 -22.69
CA LYS A 316 5.66 9.81 -22.29
C LYS A 316 6.92 8.93 -22.17
N GLN A 317 7.88 9.06 -23.07
CA GLN A 317 9.14 8.31 -23.04
C GLN A 317 10.06 8.80 -21.91
N MET A 318 10.22 10.12 -21.80
CA MET A 318 11.04 10.73 -20.75
C MET A 318 10.45 10.54 -19.34
N LYS A 319 9.12 10.40 -19.23
CA LYS A 319 8.45 10.16 -17.95
C LYS A 319 8.89 8.84 -17.32
N LYS A 320 8.99 7.75 -18.09
CA LYS A 320 9.52 6.47 -17.61
C LYS A 320 10.96 6.60 -17.12
N LEU A 321 11.81 7.27 -17.91
CA LEU A 321 13.20 7.52 -17.55
C LEU A 321 13.30 8.36 -16.27
N GLY A 322 12.51 9.43 -16.17
CA GLY A 322 12.41 10.26 -14.97
C GLY A 322 12.01 9.46 -13.72
N MET A 323 10.99 8.58 -13.83
CA MET A 323 10.58 7.71 -12.73
C MET A 323 11.70 6.76 -12.29
N LEU A 324 12.42 6.18 -13.24
CA LEU A 324 13.56 5.29 -12.94
C LEU A 324 14.68 6.04 -12.21
N ILE A 325 15.01 7.25 -12.67
CA ILE A 325 16.03 8.11 -12.04
C ILE A 325 15.61 8.52 -10.62
N VAL A 326 14.35 8.91 -10.44
CA VAL A 326 13.82 9.23 -9.11
C VAL A 326 13.92 8.01 -8.18
N GLN A 327 13.61 6.82 -8.67
CA GLN A 327 13.71 5.59 -7.86
C GLN A 327 15.15 5.30 -7.41
N ASP A 328 16.13 5.57 -8.23
CA ASP A 328 17.55 5.46 -7.86
C ASP A 328 17.96 6.52 -6.82
N GLN A 329 17.49 7.78 -6.96
CA GLN A 329 17.69 8.82 -5.95
C GLN A 329 17.07 8.46 -4.59
N VAL A 330 15.89 7.85 -4.61
CA VAL A 330 15.23 7.33 -3.40
C VAL A 330 16.08 6.24 -2.75
N TRP A 331 16.62 5.33 -3.53
CA TRP A 331 17.53 4.30 -3.04
C TRP A 331 18.76 4.91 -2.34
N GLY A 332 19.38 5.90 -2.96
CA GLY A 332 20.46 6.67 -2.35
C GLY A 332 20.07 7.28 -1.01
N ARG A 333 18.82 7.77 -0.86
CA ARG A 333 18.31 8.33 0.40
C ARG A 333 18.07 7.26 1.46
N VAL A 334 17.52 6.11 1.07
CA VAL A 334 17.30 4.96 1.98
C VAL A 334 18.62 4.48 2.57
N THR A 335 19.65 4.34 1.72
CA THR A 335 20.97 3.90 2.16
C THR A 335 21.66 4.92 3.07
N ALA A 336 21.54 6.21 2.78
CA ALA A 336 22.08 7.26 3.63
C ALA A 336 21.39 7.34 5.00
N ASN A 337 20.08 7.06 5.07
CA ASN A 337 19.31 7.16 6.31
C ASN A 337 19.43 5.93 7.23
N ARG A 338 19.99 4.83 6.75
CA ARG A 338 20.16 3.60 7.52
C ARG A 338 20.91 3.85 8.85
N SER A 339 21.99 4.60 8.80
CA SER A 339 22.81 4.92 10.00
C SER A 339 22.08 5.81 11.01
N SER A 340 21.10 6.60 10.57
CA SER A 340 20.31 7.49 11.44
C SER A 340 19.06 6.85 12.03
N GLY A 341 18.75 5.59 11.68
CA GLY A 341 17.57 4.86 12.14
C GLY A 341 16.23 5.41 11.63
N LYS A 342 16.25 6.25 10.60
CA LYS A 342 15.06 6.77 9.94
C LYS A 342 14.57 5.81 8.88
N SER A 343 13.24 5.72 8.72
CA SER A 343 12.57 4.89 7.71
C SER A 343 12.00 5.77 6.59
N PRO A 344 12.74 6.03 5.51
CA PRO A 344 12.24 6.84 4.41
C PRO A 344 10.97 6.21 3.80
N ARG A 345 9.93 7.03 3.65
CA ARG A 345 8.68 6.67 2.99
C ARG A 345 8.72 7.15 1.56
N TYR A 346 8.52 6.22 0.63
CA TYR A 346 8.53 6.52 -0.79
C TYR A 346 7.16 6.27 -1.41
N TYR A 347 6.55 7.31 -1.95
CA TYR A 347 5.26 7.22 -2.66
C TYR A 347 5.50 7.33 -4.16
N MET A 348 5.14 6.28 -4.88
CA MET A 348 5.27 6.19 -6.34
C MET A 348 3.89 6.17 -6.98
N ASP A 349 3.46 7.33 -7.50
CA ASP A 349 2.21 7.38 -8.24
C ASP A 349 2.39 6.84 -9.66
N GLU A 350 1.32 6.30 -10.25
CA GLU A 350 1.29 5.66 -11.58
C GLU A 350 2.37 4.57 -11.74
N MET A 351 2.59 3.76 -10.69
CA MET A 351 3.64 2.73 -10.62
C MET A 351 3.67 1.80 -11.83
N GLN A 352 2.52 1.52 -12.46
CA GLN A 352 2.41 0.65 -13.62
C GLN A 352 3.24 1.14 -14.83
N LEU A 353 3.65 2.41 -14.87
CA LEU A 353 4.49 2.92 -15.94
C LEU A 353 5.88 2.29 -15.96
N LEU A 354 6.43 1.95 -14.79
CA LEU A 354 7.73 1.27 -14.65
C LEU A 354 7.63 -0.26 -14.81
N LEU A 355 6.44 -0.82 -14.62
CA LEU A 355 6.26 -2.27 -14.57
C LEU A 355 5.88 -2.88 -15.94
N LYS A 356 5.76 -2.06 -16.98
CA LYS A 356 5.43 -2.51 -18.34
C LYS A 356 6.60 -3.11 -19.10
N GLU A 357 7.81 -2.68 -18.81
CA GLU A 357 9.03 -3.14 -19.45
C GLU A 357 9.75 -4.12 -18.51
N GLU A 358 10.19 -5.26 -19.01
CA GLU A 358 10.71 -6.36 -18.20
C GLU A 358 11.89 -5.93 -17.31
N GLN A 359 12.84 -5.18 -17.86
CA GLN A 359 14.05 -4.77 -17.13
C GLN A 359 13.74 -3.72 -16.04
N THR A 360 12.93 -2.72 -16.36
CA THR A 360 12.53 -1.72 -15.34
C THR A 360 11.65 -2.33 -14.27
N ALA A 361 10.83 -3.32 -14.63
CA ALA A 361 10.08 -4.11 -13.68
C ALA A 361 11.01 -4.91 -12.76
N ALA A 362 11.99 -5.63 -13.32
CA ALA A 362 12.96 -6.39 -12.54
C ALA A 362 13.76 -5.50 -11.57
N TYR A 363 14.27 -4.35 -12.05
CA TYR A 363 14.94 -3.36 -11.19
C TYR A 363 14.01 -2.83 -10.09
N SER A 364 12.77 -2.48 -10.43
CA SER A 364 11.80 -1.97 -9.47
C SER A 364 11.45 -3.00 -8.39
N VAL A 365 11.30 -4.27 -8.76
CA VAL A 365 11.04 -5.38 -7.82
C VAL A 365 12.24 -5.60 -6.90
N GLU A 366 13.45 -5.56 -7.44
CA GLU A 366 14.67 -5.72 -6.62
C GLU A 366 14.80 -4.60 -5.60
N ILE A 367 14.61 -3.35 -6.00
CA ILE A 367 14.60 -2.20 -5.09
C ILE A 367 13.48 -2.34 -4.05
N TRP A 368 12.28 -2.81 -4.44
CA TRP A 368 11.15 -3.04 -3.54
C TRP A 368 11.47 -4.04 -2.43
N LYS A 369 12.16 -5.12 -2.77
CA LYS A 369 12.66 -6.12 -1.80
C LYS A 369 13.75 -5.56 -0.90
N ARG A 370 14.66 -4.76 -1.47
CA ARG A 370 15.77 -4.14 -0.72
C ARG A 370 15.29 -3.07 0.25
N PHE A 371 14.25 -2.29 -0.09
CA PHE A 371 13.68 -1.30 0.83
C PHE A 371 13.34 -1.91 2.18
N ARG A 372 12.70 -3.08 2.21
CA ARG A 372 12.40 -3.80 3.45
C ARG A 372 13.66 -4.06 4.29
N LYS A 373 14.72 -4.59 3.67
CA LYS A 373 15.98 -4.92 4.36
C LYS A 373 16.68 -3.68 4.93
N TRP A 374 16.50 -2.54 4.27
CA TRP A 374 17.19 -1.28 4.58
C TRP A 374 16.31 -0.26 5.32
N GLY A 375 15.11 -0.66 5.72
CA GLY A 375 14.20 0.16 6.54
C GLY A 375 13.40 1.19 5.75
N GLY A 376 13.42 1.17 4.42
CA GLY A 376 12.55 1.99 3.58
C GLY A 376 11.12 1.47 3.55
N ILE A 377 10.14 2.36 3.36
CA ILE A 377 8.71 2.04 3.31
C ILE A 377 8.12 2.54 1.98
N PRO A 378 8.25 1.76 0.90
CA PRO A 378 7.68 2.15 -0.39
C PRO A 378 6.16 1.94 -0.40
N THR A 379 5.46 2.79 -1.15
CA THR A 379 4.02 2.72 -1.42
C THR A 379 3.78 2.99 -2.90
N GLY A 380 3.30 2.00 -3.61
CA GLY A 380 2.93 2.12 -5.03
C GLY A 380 1.45 2.42 -5.20
N LEU A 381 1.12 3.39 -6.05
CA LEU A 381 -0.25 3.69 -6.43
C LEU A 381 -0.50 3.26 -7.88
N THR A 382 -1.63 2.60 -8.12
CA THR A 382 -1.98 2.16 -9.47
C THR A 382 -3.48 2.11 -9.70
N GLN A 383 -3.85 2.37 -10.96
CA GLN A 383 -5.25 2.34 -11.42
C GLN A 383 -5.57 1.04 -12.15
N ASN A 384 -4.57 0.34 -12.67
CA ASN A 384 -4.77 -0.82 -13.54
C ASN A 384 -4.04 -2.04 -12.98
N VAL A 385 -4.79 -2.85 -12.26
CA VAL A 385 -4.26 -4.07 -11.63
C VAL A 385 -4.04 -5.19 -12.65
N LYS A 386 -4.87 -5.25 -13.70
CA LYS A 386 -4.76 -6.29 -14.73
C LYS A 386 -3.43 -6.20 -15.48
N ASP A 387 -3.00 -5.00 -15.84
CA ASP A 387 -1.70 -4.79 -16.49
C ASP A 387 -0.53 -5.13 -15.55
N LEU A 388 -0.72 -4.90 -14.25
CA LEU A 388 0.27 -5.23 -13.24
C LEU A 388 0.47 -6.74 -13.09
N LEU A 389 -0.61 -7.50 -12.95
CA LEU A 389 -0.57 -8.95 -12.70
C LEU A 389 -0.26 -9.78 -13.97
N SER A 390 0.04 -9.13 -15.09
CA SER A 390 0.45 -9.82 -16.32
C SER A 390 1.89 -10.32 -16.29
N SER A 391 2.73 -9.86 -15.35
CA SER A 391 4.13 -10.29 -15.22
C SER A 391 4.40 -10.93 -13.86
N ARG A 392 5.26 -11.96 -13.86
CA ARG A 392 5.67 -12.67 -12.64
C ARG A 392 6.44 -11.76 -11.66
N GLU A 393 7.15 -10.78 -12.18
CA GLU A 393 7.89 -9.80 -11.39
C GLU A 393 6.94 -8.96 -10.54
N VAL A 394 5.78 -8.63 -11.07
CA VAL A 394 4.78 -7.83 -10.37
C VAL A 394 4.07 -8.62 -9.28
N GLU A 395 3.84 -9.93 -9.47
CA GLU A 395 3.31 -10.79 -8.39
C GLU A 395 4.22 -10.70 -7.15
N ASN A 396 5.54 -10.63 -7.34
CA ASN A 396 6.49 -10.45 -6.24
C ASN A 396 6.28 -9.14 -5.45
N ILE A 397 5.79 -8.07 -6.07
CA ILE A 397 5.48 -6.81 -5.37
C ILE A 397 4.30 -7.00 -4.43
N PHE A 398 3.25 -7.68 -4.88
CA PHE A 398 2.10 -8.03 -4.04
C PHE A 398 2.50 -8.91 -2.87
N GLU A 399 3.28 -9.97 -3.11
CA GLU A 399 3.76 -10.87 -2.06
C GLU A 399 4.68 -10.20 -1.03
N ASN A 400 5.34 -9.12 -1.42
CA ASN A 400 6.21 -8.33 -0.55
C ASN A 400 5.56 -7.02 -0.05
N SER A 401 4.24 -6.95 -0.02
CA SER A 401 3.48 -5.79 0.46
C SER A 401 2.40 -6.24 1.44
N ASP A 402 2.66 -6.05 2.73
CA ASP A 402 1.71 -6.43 3.79
C ASP A 402 0.68 -5.33 4.08
N MET A 403 0.82 -4.14 3.47
CA MET A 403 -0.11 -3.03 3.60
C MET A 403 -0.78 -2.76 2.25
N ILE A 404 -2.09 -3.02 2.11
CA ILE A 404 -2.82 -2.72 0.87
C ILE A 404 -4.08 -1.94 1.21
N ILE A 405 -4.24 -0.79 0.58
CA ILE A 405 -5.49 -0.01 0.58
C ILE A 405 -6.16 -0.28 -0.76
N MET A 406 -7.27 -0.99 -0.73
CA MET A 406 -8.05 -1.32 -1.91
C MET A 406 -9.33 -0.51 -1.91
N LEU A 407 -9.39 0.49 -2.77
CA LEU A 407 -10.56 1.31 -3.03
C LEU A 407 -11.44 0.68 -4.11
N ASN A 408 -12.41 1.43 -4.66
CA ASN A 408 -13.29 0.93 -5.71
C ASN A 408 -12.50 0.32 -6.88
N GLN A 409 -12.92 -0.87 -7.34
CA GLN A 409 -12.24 -1.63 -8.40
C GLN A 409 -13.13 -1.82 -9.63
N ALA A 410 -12.53 -1.81 -10.81
CA ALA A 410 -13.21 -2.15 -12.06
C ALA A 410 -13.66 -3.63 -12.07
N ALA A 411 -14.74 -3.93 -12.78
CA ALA A 411 -15.34 -5.27 -12.80
C ALA A 411 -14.34 -6.38 -13.21
N GLY A 412 -13.47 -6.09 -14.19
CA GLY A 412 -12.46 -7.04 -14.65
C GLY A 412 -11.35 -7.32 -13.66
N ASP A 413 -10.98 -6.33 -12.85
CA ASP A 413 -9.87 -6.43 -11.90
C ASP A 413 -10.29 -7.12 -10.60
N ARG A 414 -11.56 -7.00 -10.21
CA ARG A 414 -12.09 -7.57 -8.95
C ARG A 414 -11.88 -9.07 -8.82
N GLN A 415 -12.15 -9.83 -9.88
CA GLN A 415 -12.00 -11.29 -9.85
C GLN A 415 -10.53 -11.71 -9.77
N ILE A 416 -9.65 -10.98 -10.45
CA ILE A 416 -8.21 -11.23 -10.43
C ILE A 416 -7.67 -10.96 -9.03
N LEU A 417 -8.02 -9.79 -8.46
CA LEU A 417 -7.62 -9.42 -7.09
C LEU A 417 -8.19 -10.36 -6.04
N ALA A 418 -9.47 -10.78 -6.18
CA ALA A 418 -10.07 -11.72 -5.24
C ALA A 418 -9.31 -13.04 -5.19
N LYS A 419 -8.86 -13.54 -6.33
CA LYS A 419 -8.06 -14.76 -6.42
C LYS A 419 -6.65 -14.56 -5.87
N GLN A 420 -5.99 -13.47 -6.23
CA GLN A 420 -4.60 -13.18 -5.83
C GLN A 420 -4.46 -12.90 -4.34
N LEU A 421 -5.42 -12.20 -3.76
CA LEU A 421 -5.40 -11.77 -2.35
C LEU A 421 -6.31 -12.61 -1.44
N TYR A 422 -6.87 -13.70 -1.96
CA TYR A 422 -7.77 -14.61 -1.22
C TYR A 422 -8.96 -13.89 -0.56
N ILE A 423 -9.54 -12.91 -1.27
CA ILE A 423 -10.68 -12.12 -0.79
C ILE A 423 -11.98 -12.90 -0.95
N SER A 424 -12.78 -12.99 0.11
CA SER A 424 -14.10 -13.61 0.05
C SER A 424 -15.09 -12.76 -0.77
N PRO A 425 -16.17 -13.38 -1.35
CA PRO A 425 -17.20 -12.63 -2.07
C PRO A 425 -17.85 -11.52 -1.23
N HIS A 426 -18.00 -11.73 0.09
CA HIS A 426 -18.52 -10.72 1.01
C HIS A 426 -17.58 -9.53 1.13
N GLN A 427 -16.28 -9.77 1.36
CA GLN A 427 -15.29 -8.70 1.41
C GLN A 427 -15.20 -7.94 0.08
N LEU A 428 -15.29 -8.65 -1.06
CA LEU A 428 -15.25 -8.04 -2.39
C LEU A 428 -16.38 -7.01 -2.62
N SER A 429 -17.53 -7.15 -1.93
CA SER A 429 -18.62 -6.19 -2.02
C SER A 429 -18.25 -4.78 -1.56
N TYR A 430 -17.30 -4.65 -0.62
CA TYR A 430 -16.81 -3.37 -0.12
C TYR A 430 -15.94 -2.58 -1.11
N VAL A 431 -15.52 -3.19 -2.21
CA VAL A 431 -14.75 -2.53 -3.28
C VAL A 431 -15.47 -2.56 -4.63
N THR A 432 -16.75 -2.95 -4.62
CA THR A 432 -17.56 -3.09 -5.84
C THR A 432 -18.32 -1.82 -6.18
N HIS A 433 -18.86 -1.13 -5.19
CA HIS A 433 -19.63 0.11 -5.31
C HIS A 433 -19.32 1.06 -4.17
N SER A 434 -18.08 1.02 -3.68
CA SER A 434 -17.63 1.88 -2.60
C SER A 434 -17.56 3.34 -3.05
N GLY A 435 -17.90 4.24 -2.14
CA GLY A 435 -17.68 5.67 -2.29
C GLY A 435 -16.20 6.04 -2.19
N GLU A 436 -15.92 7.34 -2.34
CA GLU A 436 -14.57 7.88 -2.12
C GLU A 436 -14.15 7.68 -0.65
N GLY A 437 -12.94 7.21 -0.45
CA GLY A 437 -12.40 6.92 0.89
C GLY A 437 -12.99 5.68 1.56
N GLU A 438 -13.68 4.83 0.82
CA GLU A 438 -14.23 3.57 1.31
C GLU A 438 -13.59 2.38 0.58
N GLY A 439 -13.35 1.27 1.29
CA GLY A 439 -12.73 0.11 0.70
C GLY A 439 -12.32 -0.97 1.69
N LEU A 440 -11.31 -1.74 1.32
CA LEU A 440 -10.68 -2.76 2.15
C LEU A 440 -9.25 -2.34 2.51
N LEU A 441 -8.92 -2.49 3.78
CA LEU A 441 -7.57 -2.34 4.30
C LEU A 441 -7.00 -3.71 4.65
N PHE A 442 -5.79 -3.98 4.12
CA PHE A 442 -4.98 -5.14 4.47
C PHE A 442 -3.82 -4.67 5.34
N PHE A 443 -3.61 -5.37 6.44
CA PHE A 443 -2.49 -5.14 7.34
C PHE A 443 -1.96 -6.49 7.82
N GLY A 444 -0.96 -7.03 7.15
CA GLY A 444 -0.52 -8.40 7.32
C GLY A 444 -1.65 -9.38 7.00
N ASN A 445 -2.05 -10.19 7.98
CA ASN A 445 -3.13 -11.16 7.83
C ASN A 445 -4.54 -10.59 8.10
N VAL A 446 -4.62 -9.31 8.49
CA VAL A 446 -5.89 -8.66 8.82
C VAL A 446 -6.47 -8.01 7.56
N ILE A 447 -7.72 -8.33 7.24
CA ILE A 447 -8.48 -7.71 6.15
C ILE A 447 -9.77 -7.17 6.72
N LEU A 448 -9.96 -5.86 6.66
CA LEU A 448 -11.18 -5.24 7.18
C LEU A 448 -11.69 -4.11 6.27
N PRO A 449 -13.02 -3.91 6.22
CA PRO A 449 -13.59 -2.77 5.51
C PRO A 449 -13.37 -1.48 6.30
N PHE A 450 -13.03 -0.41 5.58
CA PHE A 450 -12.77 0.89 6.20
C PHE A 450 -13.53 2.02 5.51
N VAL A 451 -13.72 3.11 6.27
CA VAL A 451 -14.28 4.37 5.81
C VAL A 451 -13.41 5.51 6.35
N ASP A 452 -12.83 6.30 5.45
CA ASP A 452 -12.10 7.53 5.79
C ASP A 452 -12.78 8.73 5.10
N ARG A 453 -13.79 9.29 5.77
CA ARG A 453 -14.49 10.50 5.31
C ARG A 453 -13.80 11.72 5.90
N PHE A 454 -13.18 12.50 5.03
CA PHE A 454 -12.51 13.73 5.43
C PHE A 454 -13.48 14.92 5.34
N PRO A 455 -13.54 15.80 6.36
CA PRO A 455 -14.38 17.00 6.30
C PRO A 455 -13.97 17.92 5.14
N THR A 456 -14.92 18.25 4.28
CA THR A 456 -14.67 19.02 3.04
C THR A 456 -14.49 20.53 3.26
N ASP A 457 -14.89 21.03 4.41
CA ASP A 457 -14.77 22.44 4.82
C ASP A 457 -13.37 22.84 5.28
N LEU A 458 -12.50 21.85 5.57
CA LEU A 458 -11.14 22.09 6.06
C LEU A 458 -10.19 22.53 4.95
N GLU A 459 -9.26 23.44 5.29
CA GLU A 459 -8.16 23.87 4.38
C GLU A 459 -7.35 22.67 3.86
N LEU A 460 -7.07 21.70 4.73
CA LEU A 460 -6.31 20.50 4.37
C LEU A 460 -7.02 19.65 3.30
N TYR A 461 -8.37 19.57 3.33
CA TYR A 461 -9.13 18.93 2.26
C TYR A 461 -8.86 19.58 0.90
N ARG A 462 -8.95 20.92 0.85
CA ARG A 462 -8.72 21.71 -0.38
C ARG A 462 -7.31 21.56 -0.94
N ILE A 463 -6.32 21.34 -0.06
CA ILE A 463 -4.93 21.09 -0.46
C ILE A 463 -4.76 19.67 -1.00
N MET A 464 -5.51 18.70 -0.46
CA MET A 464 -5.37 17.28 -0.83
C MET A 464 -6.27 16.87 -2.00
N THR A 465 -7.40 17.57 -2.24
CA THR A 465 -8.32 17.22 -3.33
C THR A 465 -7.69 17.40 -4.71
N THR A 466 -8.06 16.54 -5.65
CA THR A 466 -7.66 16.62 -7.07
C THR A 466 -8.85 16.96 -7.98
N LYS A 467 -10.03 17.21 -7.39
CA LYS A 467 -11.25 17.55 -8.15
C LYS A 467 -11.17 18.95 -8.74
N LEU A 468 -11.30 19.06 -10.05
CA LEU A 468 -11.14 20.33 -10.80
C LEU A 468 -12.03 21.49 -10.30
N GLY A 469 -13.25 21.21 -9.82
CA GLY A 469 -14.15 22.22 -9.26
C GLY A 469 -13.76 22.75 -7.89
N GLU A 470 -12.98 22.00 -7.14
CA GLU A 470 -12.59 22.31 -5.75
C GLU A 470 -11.18 22.91 -5.67
N VAL A 471 -10.31 22.63 -6.66
CA VAL A 471 -8.93 23.15 -6.74
C VAL A 471 -8.88 24.62 -7.11
N SER A 472 -9.87 25.14 -7.88
CA SER A 472 -9.87 26.50 -8.41
C SER A 472 -10.11 27.60 -7.36
N GLU A 473 -10.64 27.30 -6.19
CA GLU A 473 -10.86 28.29 -5.12
C GLU A 473 -9.64 28.51 -4.20
N GLY A 474 -8.66 27.62 -4.21
CA GLY A 474 -7.45 27.67 -3.36
C GLY A 474 -6.23 28.39 -3.97
N ALA A 475 -6.23 28.62 -5.27
CA ALA A 475 -5.09 29.20 -6.00
C ALA A 475 -5.14 30.74 -6.13
N GLN A 476 -6.19 31.41 -5.62
CA GLN A 476 -6.41 32.86 -5.72
C GLN A 476 -6.34 33.62 -4.37
N LYS A 477 -5.72 33.05 -3.34
CA LYS A 477 -5.44 33.82 -2.10
C LYS A 477 -4.00 33.72 -1.67
#